data_bee62d6447678fc649dfc171261c03ca
#
_entry.id   bee62d6447678fc649dfc171261c03ca
#
_cell.length_a   1.000
_cell.length_b   1.000
_cell.length_c   1.000
_cell.angle_alpha   90.00
_cell.angle_beta   90.00
_cell.angle_gamma   90.00
#
_symmetry.space_group_name_H-M   'P 1'
#
loop_
_entity.id
_entity.type
_entity.pdbx_description
1 polymer ?
#
loop_
_entity_poly.entity_id
_entity_poly.type
_entity_poly.pdbx_seq_one_letter_code
_entity_poly.pdbx_strand_id
1 'polypeptide(L)'
;ADGSETCSTITNGTSTYTHPAFKFGNTELTGFWVGKFEISTTDSTCNSSASSANCNKVLTMTIKPNVSSWRYATISNHFTSIQNARTTYGINNADSHMMKNMEWGAVAYLKQSKYGLGTTDIAVNTNSSYYTGGGTSDAYKTNVAQSTTGNIYGVYDMSGGAWEYVMGNMKNSSNAFYS
;
A
#
# COMPACT_ATOMS: atom_id res chain seq x y z
N ALA A 1 -6.19 -15.05 -0.33
CA ALA A 1 -6.25 -16.23 -1.21
C ALA A 1 -5.42 -17.34 -0.59
N ASP A 2 -5.93 -18.56 -0.54
CA ASP A 2 -5.25 -19.72 0.05
C ASP A 2 -4.28 -20.42 -0.92
N GLY A 3 -4.00 -19.78 -2.04
CA GLY A 3 -3.13 -20.31 -3.10
C GLY A 3 -3.81 -21.29 -4.06
N SER A 4 -5.04 -21.69 -3.77
CA SER A 4 -5.82 -22.57 -4.66
C SER A 4 -6.76 -21.79 -5.58
N GLU A 5 -7.04 -20.53 -5.25
CA GLU A 5 -7.88 -19.65 -6.05
C GLU A 5 -7.01 -18.62 -6.79
N THR A 6 -7.02 -18.68 -8.09
CA THR A 6 -6.40 -17.67 -8.94
C THR A 6 -7.31 -16.44 -9.00
N CYS A 7 -7.35 -15.63 -7.92
CA CYS A 7 -8.05 -14.34 -7.90
C CYS A 7 -7.59 -13.41 -9.03
N SER A 8 -6.47 -13.71 -9.63
CA SER A 8 -5.88 -12.97 -10.73
C SER A 8 -6.44 -13.33 -12.10
N THR A 9 -7.20 -14.43 -12.21
CA THR A 9 -7.64 -14.94 -13.49
C THR A 9 -9.09 -14.57 -13.77
N ILE A 10 -9.30 -13.86 -14.87
CA ILE A 10 -10.63 -13.52 -15.38
C ILE A 10 -10.83 -14.30 -16.66
N THR A 11 -11.92 -15.05 -16.74
CA THR A 11 -12.30 -15.76 -17.96
C THR A 11 -13.36 -14.94 -18.69
N ASN A 12 -13.06 -14.54 -19.91
CA ASN A 12 -14.00 -13.89 -20.81
C ASN A 12 -14.13 -14.75 -22.07
N GLY A 13 -15.21 -15.48 -22.18
CA GLY A 13 -15.40 -16.45 -23.25
C GLY A 13 -14.38 -17.60 -23.15
N THR A 14 -13.56 -17.75 -24.18
CA THR A 14 -12.51 -18.79 -24.25
C THR A 14 -11.12 -18.32 -23.78
N SER A 15 -11.00 -17.04 -23.43
CA SER A 15 -9.70 -16.45 -23.04
C SER A 15 -9.63 -16.26 -21.53
N THR A 16 -8.50 -16.63 -20.97
CA THR A 16 -8.17 -16.41 -19.55
C THR A 16 -7.18 -15.25 -19.44
N TYR A 17 -7.50 -14.30 -18.60
CA TYR A 17 -6.68 -13.11 -18.39
C TYR A 17 -6.17 -13.07 -16.96
N THR A 18 -4.86 -12.81 -16.80
CA THR A 18 -4.28 -12.56 -15.50
C THR A 18 -4.45 -11.08 -15.14
N HIS A 19 -4.92 -10.80 -13.92
CA HIS A 19 -5.05 -9.42 -13.46
C HIS A 19 -3.68 -8.72 -13.49
N PRO A 20 -3.60 -7.47 -13.98
CA PRO A 20 -2.32 -6.77 -14.17
C PRO A 20 -1.45 -6.63 -12.91
N ALA A 21 -2.05 -6.62 -11.72
CA ALA A 21 -1.32 -6.62 -10.46
C ALA A 21 -0.40 -7.83 -10.28
N PHE A 22 -0.69 -8.94 -10.95
CA PHE A 22 0.06 -10.18 -10.88
C PHE A 22 0.95 -10.41 -12.10
N LYS A 23 1.26 -9.33 -12.83
CA LYS A 23 2.19 -9.37 -13.95
C LYS A 23 3.37 -8.46 -13.73
N PHE A 24 4.57 -8.98 -13.94
CA PHE A 24 5.81 -8.22 -13.98
C PHE A 24 6.48 -8.44 -15.35
N GLY A 25 6.30 -7.49 -16.24
CA GLY A 25 6.63 -7.67 -17.65
C GLY A 25 5.86 -8.84 -18.27
N ASN A 26 6.56 -9.85 -18.75
CA ASN A 26 5.98 -11.09 -19.29
C ASN A 26 5.85 -12.20 -18.25
N THR A 27 6.28 -11.97 -17.01
CA THR A 27 6.22 -12.96 -15.94
C THR A 27 4.93 -12.84 -15.17
N GLU A 28 4.24 -13.93 -14.99
CA GLU A 28 3.07 -14.05 -14.13
C GLU A 28 3.52 -14.40 -12.71
N LEU A 29 3.03 -13.64 -11.74
CA LEU A 29 3.36 -13.79 -10.33
C LEU A 29 2.26 -14.60 -9.63
N THR A 30 2.66 -15.45 -8.71
CA THR A 30 1.72 -16.14 -7.80
C THR A 30 1.20 -15.25 -6.69
N GLY A 31 1.83 -14.10 -6.46
CA GLY A 31 1.45 -13.11 -5.46
C GLY A 31 2.51 -12.04 -5.30
N PHE A 32 2.24 -11.09 -4.44
CA PHE A 32 3.19 -10.06 -4.03
C PHE A 32 2.99 -9.72 -2.56
N TRP A 33 4.04 -9.22 -1.92
CA TRP A 33 3.97 -8.72 -0.56
C TRP A 33 3.60 -7.25 -0.55
N VAL A 34 2.81 -6.83 0.41
CA VAL A 34 2.40 -5.44 0.60
C VAL A 34 2.61 -5.02 2.05
N GLY A 35 2.92 -3.75 2.25
CA GLY A 35 2.96 -3.16 3.58
C GLY A 35 1.60 -3.24 4.25
N LYS A 36 1.56 -3.70 5.49
CA LYS A 36 0.31 -3.83 6.25
C LYS A 36 -0.26 -2.47 6.68
N PHE A 37 0.60 -1.47 6.80
CA PHE A 37 0.27 -0.10 7.18
C PHE A 37 0.94 0.85 6.20
N GLU A 38 0.48 2.09 6.14
CA GLU A 38 1.19 3.16 5.44
C GLU A 38 2.64 3.28 5.91
N ILE A 39 3.50 3.74 5.02
CA ILE A 39 4.90 3.97 5.36
C ILE A 39 5.04 5.07 6.41
N SER A 40 5.98 4.88 7.30
CA SER A 40 6.48 5.86 8.25
C SER A 40 8.01 5.93 8.15
N THR A 41 8.65 6.60 9.06
CA THR A 41 10.11 6.72 9.10
C THR A 41 10.65 6.54 10.51
N THR A 42 11.93 6.16 10.61
CA THR A 42 12.66 6.13 11.88
C THR A 42 13.22 7.49 12.28
N ASP A 43 13.17 8.49 11.40
CA ASP A 43 13.66 9.84 11.69
C ASP A 43 12.72 10.55 12.66
N SER A 44 13.17 10.74 13.90
CA SER A 44 12.38 11.36 14.97
C SER A 44 12.02 12.82 14.69
N THR A 45 12.75 13.49 13.81
CA THR A 45 12.46 14.88 13.43
C THR A 45 11.33 14.98 12.41
N CYS A 46 10.93 13.84 11.83
CA CYS A 46 9.88 13.76 10.83
C CYS A 46 8.61 13.08 11.37
N ASN A 47 8.71 12.03 12.17
CA ASN A 47 7.58 11.18 12.54
C ASN A 47 6.58 11.84 13.50
N SER A 48 6.97 12.89 14.23
CA SER A 48 6.11 13.58 15.19
C SER A 48 5.37 14.79 14.60
N SER A 49 5.82 15.28 13.46
CA SER A 49 5.19 16.40 12.76
C SER A 49 5.34 16.19 11.26
N ALA A 50 4.38 15.52 10.72
CA ALA A 50 4.37 15.10 9.33
C ALA A 50 4.33 16.24 8.29
N SER A 51 4.31 17.46 8.70
CA SER A 51 4.37 18.67 7.86
C SER A 51 5.70 19.43 7.99
N SER A 52 6.74 18.81 8.53
CA SER A 52 8.06 19.42 8.66
C SER A 52 8.86 19.34 7.35
N ALA A 53 9.57 20.41 7.01
CA ALA A 53 10.53 20.41 5.90
C ALA A 53 11.62 19.33 6.04
N ASN A 54 11.89 18.89 7.27
CA ASN A 54 12.81 17.79 7.56
C ASN A 54 12.35 16.44 6.98
N CYS A 55 11.07 16.30 6.64
CA CYS A 55 10.52 15.09 6.03
C CYS A 55 10.77 15.01 4.51
N ASN A 56 11.09 16.12 3.87
CA ASN A 56 11.29 16.17 2.42
C ASN A 56 12.70 15.76 1.99
N LYS A 57 13.09 14.56 2.31
CA LYS A 57 14.38 13.96 1.92
C LYS A 57 14.24 12.45 1.81
N VAL A 58 15.22 11.77 1.27
CA VAL A 58 15.28 10.30 1.30
C VAL A 58 15.52 9.85 2.74
N LEU A 59 14.62 9.03 3.28
CA LEU A 59 14.63 8.55 4.66
C LEU A 59 14.58 7.03 4.70
N THR A 60 15.02 6.46 5.81
CA THR A 60 14.76 5.05 6.12
C THR A 60 13.28 4.89 6.46
N MET A 61 12.56 4.20 5.59
CA MET A 61 11.13 3.95 5.80
C MET A 61 10.91 2.80 6.76
N THR A 62 9.79 2.81 7.45
CA THR A 62 9.29 1.69 8.26
C THR A 62 7.82 1.44 7.96
N ILE A 63 7.36 0.22 8.26
CA ILE A 63 5.96 -0.18 8.20
C ILE A 63 5.58 -0.66 9.58
N LYS A 64 4.92 0.19 10.35
CA LYS A 64 4.54 -0.09 11.75
C LYS A 64 3.15 0.46 12.04
N PRO A 65 2.40 -0.20 12.93
CA PRO A 65 1.18 0.40 13.47
C PRO A 65 1.49 1.54 14.45
N ASN A 66 0.49 2.36 14.72
CA ASN A 66 0.48 3.36 15.80
C ASN A 66 1.56 4.44 15.68
N VAL A 67 2.01 4.71 14.49
CA VAL A 67 2.98 5.77 14.18
C VAL A 67 2.38 6.72 13.16
N SER A 68 2.82 7.97 13.16
CA SER A 68 2.37 8.92 12.14
C SER A 68 2.89 8.52 10.77
N SER A 69 2.01 8.46 9.77
CA SER A 69 2.39 8.23 8.37
C SER A 69 3.40 9.28 7.91
N TRP A 70 4.36 8.87 7.10
CA TRP A 70 5.33 9.78 6.53
C TRP A 70 4.69 10.61 5.41
N ARG A 71 4.56 11.89 5.69
CA ARG A 71 3.97 12.89 4.81
C ARG A 71 5.00 13.94 4.45
N TYR A 72 4.61 14.96 3.70
CA TYR A 72 5.45 16.11 3.36
C TYR A 72 6.77 15.74 2.69
N ALA A 73 6.71 14.82 1.75
CA ALA A 73 7.85 14.46 0.92
C ALA A 73 7.45 14.44 -0.55
N THR A 74 8.41 14.70 -1.43
CA THR A 74 8.19 14.52 -2.86
C THR A 74 8.04 13.04 -3.20
N ILE A 75 7.31 12.75 -4.26
CA ILE A 75 7.14 11.38 -4.78
C ILE A 75 8.51 10.74 -5.03
N SER A 76 9.47 11.50 -5.55
CA SER A 76 10.84 11.03 -5.79
C SER A 76 11.53 10.55 -4.51
N ASN A 77 11.35 11.25 -3.38
CA ASN A 77 11.92 10.85 -2.10
C ASN A 77 11.28 9.57 -1.57
N HIS A 78 9.93 9.46 -1.65
CA HIS A 78 9.23 8.23 -1.32
C HIS A 78 9.70 7.06 -2.19
N PHE A 79 9.75 7.25 -3.51
CA PHE A 79 10.18 6.23 -4.45
C PHE A 79 11.57 5.70 -4.12
N THR A 80 12.55 6.59 -3.93
CA THR A 80 13.93 6.21 -3.60
C THR A 80 14.01 5.49 -2.25
N SER A 81 13.29 5.98 -1.24
CA SER A 81 13.28 5.35 0.08
C SER A 81 12.70 3.94 0.06
N ILE A 82 11.63 3.73 -0.71
CA ILE A 82 11.00 2.41 -0.85
C ILE A 82 11.89 1.46 -1.64
N GLN A 83 12.57 1.92 -2.68
CA GLN A 83 13.57 1.10 -3.37
C GLN A 83 14.73 0.69 -2.46
N ASN A 84 15.18 1.60 -1.59
CA ASN A 84 16.25 1.32 -0.63
C ASN A 84 15.86 0.33 0.46
N ALA A 85 14.56 0.10 0.68
CA ALA A 85 14.07 -0.83 1.69
C ALA A 85 14.61 -2.24 1.50
N ARG A 86 14.81 -2.70 0.27
CA ARG A 86 15.43 -4.01 -0.02
C ARG A 86 16.80 -4.16 0.62
N THR A 87 17.65 -3.15 0.53
CA THR A 87 18.99 -3.16 1.16
C THR A 87 18.88 -2.95 2.66
N THR A 88 18.05 -2.01 3.10
CA THR A 88 17.85 -1.69 4.52
C THR A 88 17.38 -2.90 5.32
N TYR A 89 16.52 -3.72 4.74
CA TYR A 89 15.93 -4.90 5.42
C TYR A 89 16.54 -6.23 4.98
N GLY A 90 17.61 -6.22 4.20
CA GLY A 90 18.31 -7.44 3.79
C GLY A 90 17.53 -8.32 2.82
N ILE A 91 16.54 -7.78 2.10
CA ILE A 91 15.73 -8.50 1.10
C ILE A 91 16.22 -8.21 -0.31
N ASN A 92 17.52 -8.32 -0.54
CA ASN A 92 18.19 -7.88 -1.76
C ASN A 92 17.68 -8.58 -3.03
N ASN A 93 17.09 -9.76 -2.91
CA ASN A 93 16.51 -10.52 -4.03
C ASN A 93 15.06 -10.12 -4.35
N ALA A 94 14.48 -9.18 -3.59
CA ALA A 94 13.13 -8.68 -3.85
C ALA A 94 13.17 -7.42 -4.69
N ASP A 95 12.15 -7.23 -5.52
CA ASP A 95 11.84 -5.94 -6.12
C ASP A 95 10.99 -5.15 -5.12
N SER A 96 11.60 -4.12 -4.53
CA SER A 96 10.89 -3.19 -3.64
C SER A 96 10.56 -1.91 -4.39
N HIS A 97 9.29 -1.60 -4.52
CA HIS A 97 8.81 -0.42 -5.25
C HIS A 97 7.57 0.18 -4.61
N MET A 98 7.27 1.43 -4.97
CA MET A 98 5.98 2.02 -4.65
C MET A 98 4.87 1.22 -5.32
N MET A 99 3.76 1.02 -4.61
CA MET A 99 2.61 0.28 -5.10
C MET A 99 2.11 0.85 -6.43
N LYS A 100 1.91 0.01 -7.41
CA LYS A 100 1.25 0.39 -8.65
C LYS A 100 -0.24 0.53 -8.42
N ASN A 101 -0.90 1.37 -9.21
CA ASN A 101 -2.35 1.56 -9.09
C ASN A 101 -3.15 0.23 -9.15
N MET A 102 -2.74 -0.69 -10.01
CA MET A 102 -3.39 -2.01 -10.12
C MET A 102 -3.13 -2.89 -8.89
N GLU A 103 -1.97 -2.79 -8.27
CA GLU A 103 -1.63 -3.49 -7.03
C GLU A 103 -2.43 -2.92 -5.86
N TRP A 104 -2.53 -1.59 -5.77
CA TRP A 104 -3.38 -0.92 -4.80
C TRP A 104 -4.84 -1.38 -4.92
N GLY A 105 -5.36 -1.40 -6.15
CA GLY A 105 -6.70 -1.89 -6.42
C GLY A 105 -6.89 -3.34 -5.99
N ALA A 106 -5.96 -4.24 -6.31
CA ALA A 106 -6.03 -5.64 -5.90
C ALA A 106 -6.05 -5.80 -4.38
N VAL A 107 -5.25 -5.02 -3.64
CA VAL A 107 -5.23 -5.03 -2.17
C VAL A 107 -6.55 -4.50 -1.60
N ALA A 108 -7.08 -3.39 -2.12
CA ALA A 108 -8.38 -2.87 -1.69
C ALA A 108 -9.52 -3.89 -1.93
N TYR A 109 -9.45 -4.61 -3.05
CA TYR A 109 -10.43 -5.65 -3.38
C TYR A 109 -10.36 -6.91 -2.50
N LEU A 110 -9.34 -7.07 -1.66
CA LEU A 110 -9.33 -8.16 -0.66
C LEU A 110 -10.58 -8.14 0.23
N LYS A 111 -11.20 -6.97 0.42
CA LYS A 111 -12.47 -6.87 1.16
C LYS A 111 -13.60 -7.73 0.57
N GLN A 112 -13.56 -7.99 -0.73
CA GLN A 112 -14.56 -8.81 -1.43
C GLN A 112 -14.18 -10.29 -1.51
N SER A 113 -13.00 -10.66 -1.01
CA SER A 113 -12.60 -12.07 -0.92
C SER A 113 -13.41 -12.81 0.13
N LYS A 114 -13.35 -14.14 0.10
CA LYS A 114 -13.98 -14.98 1.14
C LYS A 114 -13.45 -14.72 2.56
N TYR A 115 -12.33 -14.05 2.69
CA TYR A 115 -11.73 -13.64 3.97
C TYR A 115 -11.97 -12.16 4.31
N GLY A 116 -12.66 -11.44 3.44
CA GLY A 116 -12.86 -10.00 3.52
C GLY A 116 -14.18 -9.62 4.22
N LEU A 117 -14.61 -8.40 3.90
CA LEU A 117 -15.77 -7.74 4.50
C LEU A 117 -17.09 -7.98 3.71
N GLY A 118 -17.01 -8.69 2.57
CA GLY A 118 -18.15 -8.89 1.68
C GLY A 118 -18.63 -7.56 1.10
N THR A 119 -19.87 -7.21 1.37
CA THR A 119 -20.49 -5.96 0.90
C THR A 119 -20.21 -4.75 1.78
N THR A 120 -19.63 -4.96 2.97
CA THR A 120 -19.27 -3.86 3.88
C THR A 120 -18.02 -3.15 3.38
N ASP A 121 -18.01 -1.83 3.42
CA ASP A 121 -16.83 -1.05 3.06
C ASP A 121 -15.78 -1.05 4.18
N ILE A 122 -14.52 -0.88 3.78
CA ILE A 122 -13.42 -0.68 4.73
C ILE A 122 -13.70 0.64 5.47
N ALA A 123 -13.69 0.60 6.80
CA ALA A 123 -13.90 1.81 7.60
C ALA A 123 -12.75 2.80 7.38
N VAL A 124 -13.11 4.08 7.33
CA VAL A 124 -12.15 5.16 7.07
C VAL A 124 -11.29 5.41 8.31
N ASN A 125 -9.97 5.46 8.15
CA ASN A 125 -9.08 5.98 9.17
C ASN A 125 -9.22 7.51 9.23
N THR A 126 -9.94 8.02 10.24
CA THR A 126 -10.21 9.45 10.45
C THR A 126 -9.26 10.11 11.45
N ASN A 127 -8.19 9.44 11.84
CA ASN A 127 -7.25 9.98 12.83
C ASN A 127 -6.54 11.23 12.30
N SER A 128 -6.78 12.38 12.94
CA SER A 128 -6.26 13.68 12.50
C SER A 128 -4.74 13.83 12.63
N SER A 129 -4.09 12.95 13.38
CA SER A 129 -2.62 12.85 13.48
C SER A 129 -2.04 11.85 12.47
N TYR A 130 -2.91 11.24 11.65
CA TYR A 130 -2.54 10.27 10.62
C TYR A 130 -1.75 9.08 11.18
N TYR A 131 -2.14 8.61 12.37
CA TYR A 131 -1.56 7.39 12.91
C TYR A 131 -2.05 6.17 12.13
N THR A 132 -1.09 5.33 11.75
CA THR A 132 -1.32 4.07 11.03
C THR A 132 -2.15 3.12 11.89
N GLY A 133 -3.18 2.52 11.29
CA GLY A 133 -4.15 1.69 12.01
C GLY A 133 -5.09 2.48 12.93
N GLY A 134 -5.18 3.81 12.73
CA GLY A 134 -6.21 4.65 13.33
C GLY A 134 -5.93 5.19 14.73
N GLY A 135 -4.71 5.08 15.25
CA GLY A 135 -4.39 5.62 16.58
C GLY A 135 -3.08 5.12 17.16
N THR A 136 -2.86 5.43 18.43
CA THR A 136 -1.71 4.96 19.24
C THR A 136 -2.10 3.76 20.11
N SER A 137 -1.17 3.23 20.86
CA SER A 137 -1.42 2.20 21.89
C SER A 137 -2.19 0.98 21.38
N ASP A 138 -1.72 0.40 20.28
CA ASP A 138 -2.34 -0.77 19.66
C ASP A 138 -3.76 -0.56 19.12
N ALA A 139 -4.12 0.68 18.79
CA ALA A 139 -5.44 1.03 18.28
C ALA A 139 -5.87 0.17 17.07
N TYR A 140 -4.93 -0.27 16.22
CA TYR A 140 -5.22 -1.14 15.09
C TYR A 140 -5.88 -2.47 15.52
N LYS A 141 -5.64 -2.95 16.75
CA LYS A 141 -6.26 -4.19 17.27
C LYS A 141 -7.76 -4.02 17.58
N THR A 142 -8.18 -2.79 17.84
CA THR A 142 -9.59 -2.44 18.06
C THR A 142 -10.25 -1.86 16.82
N ASN A 143 -9.48 -1.23 15.93
CA ASN A 143 -9.97 -0.64 14.69
C ASN A 143 -9.98 -1.65 13.51
N VAL A 144 -10.29 -2.90 13.80
CA VAL A 144 -10.22 -3.98 12.79
C VAL A 144 -11.11 -3.75 11.57
N ALA A 145 -12.19 -2.97 11.69
CA ALA A 145 -13.01 -2.58 10.56
C ALA A 145 -12.28 -1.71 9.52
N GLN A 146 -11.14 -1.12 9.89
CA GLN A 146 -10.28 -0.36 8.99
C GLN A 146 -9.33 -1.25 8.18
N SER A 147 -9.31 -2.56 8.43
CA SER A 147 -8.51 -3.49 7.64
C SER A 147 -9.31 -4.12 6.51
N THR A 148 -8.65 -4.55 5.47
CA THR A 148 -9.26 -5.19 4.29
C THR A 148 -10.00 -6.49 4.61
N THR A 149 -9.73 -7.11 5.76
CA THR A 149 -10.33 -8.40 6.16
C THR A 149 -11.18 -8.30 7.42
N GLY A 150 -11.38 -7.12 7.99
CA GLY A 150 -12.15 -6.93 9.22
C GLY A 150 -11.55 -7.57 10.48
N ASN A 151 -10.27 -7.87 10.43
CA ASN A 151 -9.50 -8.45 11.54
C ASN A 151 -8.06 -7.90 11.55
N ILE A 152 -7.28 -8.30 12.56
CA ILE A 152 -5.92 -7.80 12.72
C ILE A 152 -4.94 -8.26 11.63
N TYR A 153 -5.30 -9.14 10.73
CA TYR A 153 -4.40 -9.71 9.71
C TYR A 153 -4.50 -9.01 8.36
N GLY A 154 -5.54 -8.21 8.12
CA GLY A 154 -5.70 -7.44 6.89
C GLY A 154 -4.74 -6.26 6.76
N VAL A 155 -4.80 -5.60 5.61
CA VAL A 155 -4.06 -4.36 5.32
C VAL A 155 -4.90 -3.18 5.81
N TYR A 156 -4.28 -2.28 6.53
CA TYR A 156 -4.89 -1.08 7.08
C TYR A 156 -4.65 0.13 6.17
N ASP A 157 -5.36 1.18 6.46
CA ASP A 157 -5.19 2.52 5.87
C ASP A 157 -5.48 2.59 4.36
N MET A 158 -6.09 1.54 3.78
CA MET A 158 -6.58 1.57 2.39
C MET A 158 -7.78 2.52 2.21
N SER A 159 -8.32 3.06 3.31
CA SER A 159 -9.40 4.05 3.33
C SER A 159 -9.12 5.06 4.43
N GLY A 160 -8.87 6.29 4.06
CA GLY A 160 -8.45 7.35 4.99
C GLY A 160 -6.96 7.32 5.29
N GLY A 161 -6.54 7.88 6.43
CA GLY A 161 -5.13 8.07 6.71
C GLY A 161 -4.52 9.22 5.92
N ALA A 162 -3.26 9.11 5.51
CA ALA A 162 -2.62 10.08 4.65
C ALA A 162 -2.97 9.84 3.16
N TRP A 163 -2.74 10.83 2.33
CA TRP A 163 -2.88 10.65 0.89
C TRP A 163 -1.78 9.74 0.36
N GLU A 164 -2.18 8.72 -0.37
CA GLU A 164 -1.27 7.74 -0.95
C GLU A 164 -0.96 8.07 -2.41
N TYR A 165 0.33 8.00 -2.74
CA TYR A 165 0.77 8.02 -4.12
C TYR A 165 0.91 6.59 -4.64
N VAL A 166 0.34 6.33 -5.80
CA VAL A 166 0.53 5.07 -6.52
C VAL A 166 1.31 5.31 -7.81
N MET A 167 2.10 4.33 -8.23
CA MET A 167 2.75 4.40 -9.54
C MET A 167 1.75 4.09 -10.63
N GLY A 168 1.66 5.00 -11.60
CA GLY A 168 0.84 4.84 -12.79
C GLY A 168 1.22 5.87 -13.82
N ASN A 169 1.08 5.52 -15.08
CA ASN A 169 1.27 6.44 -16.19
C ASN A 169 -0.07 6.68 -16.89
N MET A 170 -0.49 7.92 -16.93
CA MET A 170 -1.58 8.34 -17.79
C MET A 170 -0.99 9.00 -19.05
N LYS A 171 -1.48 8.59 -20.19
CA LYS A 171 -1.15 9.21 -21.48
C LYS A 171 -2.35 9.95 -22.01
N ASN A 172 -2.10 11.10 -22.61
CA ASN A 172 -3.12 11.84 -23.33
C ASN A 172 -3.40 11.22 -24.71
N SER A 173 -4.34 11.77 -25.44
CA SER A 173 -4.71 11.34 -26.79
C SER A 173 -3.55 11.39 -27.81
N SER A 174 -2.51 12.18 -27.53
CA SER A 174 -1.28 12.26 -28.34
C SER A 174 -0.20 11.28 -27.90
N ASN A 175 -0.52 10.33 -27.02
CA ASN A 175 0.39 9.32 -26.45
C ASN A 175 1.55 9.91 -25.60
N ALA A 176 1.44 11.17 -25.19
CA ALA A 176 2.37 11.82 -24.28
C ALA A 176 1.92 11.62 -22.82
N PHE A 177 2.89 11.49 -21.91
CA PHE A 177 2.60 11.40 -20.48
C PHE A 177 2.08 12.74 -19.95
N TYR A 178 1.13 12.71 -19.04
CA TYR A 178 0.79 13.86 -18.23
C TYR A 178 1.93 14.13 -17.24
N SER A 179 2.38 15.37 -17.18
CA SER A 179 3.38 15.88 -16.24
C SER A 179 2.70 16.52 -15.04
#